data_b5a0eb250a1eac697ccba793bcc69a5e
#
_entry.id   b5a0eb250a1eac697ccba793bcc69a5e
#
_cell.length_a   1.000
_cell.length_b   1.000
_cell.length_c   1.000
_cell.angle_alpha   90.00
_cell.angle_beta   90.00
_cell.angle_gamma   90.00
#
_symmetry.space_group_name_H-M   'P 1'
#
loop_
_entity.id
_entity.type
_entity.pdbx_description
1 polymer ?
#
loop_
_entity_poly.entity_id
_entity_poly.type
_entity_poly.pdbx_seq_one_letter_code
_entity_poly.pdbx_strand_id
1 'polypeptide(L)'
;MKRLLCILSALLLCACTAAAPAGSGAAEALPTAQPASAREMHRVSSPSGGGSTGQGGYYHVYHPDDAEYALAAVVDPVTGQERILCSRSGCAHNEESCLAFFGRATEGSPYVSGNLYVDRDKLYWLRSPTGNQISNINDAFLDVSDIDGSNRRRIVAGGVFPLIMSSGWYGNGESLFSSYSCSSYFAVYRFNENGVKAIYERQSTQQVLTDIIGVWQDKLLLSWREDYVSPDDPPEGSSEELWSAWDEACRTAMKQAPLHLAMLDADGNFTDTGLILPAETCEVYPVQGDSLYALEHSGRRWRYDLAASTVEELESMPAVEGDYWIYDEPYGTWVTGSYFTPGQDDYTEYWLNLADGSYLEPQPTWLKAECVPRIPYMIADLGDTLLMAVGCQYYDTSTTGQDGQPYTFTTCRFIYGLIPAEDFLAGSQNWTPVTLLGNDL
;
A
#
# COMPACT_ATOMS: atom_id res chain seq x y z
N MET A 1 -11.01 2.42 -27.52
CA MET A 1 -9.83 1.59 -27.80
C MET A 1 -8.66 2.04 -26.95
N LYS A 2 -8.73 1.95 -25.61
CA LYS A 2 -7.62 2.26 -24.67
C LYS A 2 -8.07 1.92 -23.25
N ARG A 3 -8.49 0.69 -22.99
CA ARG A 3 -9.08 0.30 -21.70
C ARG A 3 -8.24 -0.67 -20.87
N LEU A 4 -6.96 -0.91 -21.22
CA LEU A 4 -6.17 -1.95 -20.54
C LEU A 4 -4.80 -1.50 -20.06
N LEU A 5 -4.62 -0.25 -19.65
CA LEU A 5 -3.30 0.23 -19.20
C LEU A 5 -3.30 0.90 -17.81
N CYS A 6 -4.31 0.71 -17.01
CA CYS A 6 -4.36 1.36 -15.69
C CYS A 6 -3.89 0.51 -14.50
N ILE A 7 -3.54 -0.74 -14.67
CA ILE A 7 -3.17 -1.62 -13.53
C ILE A 7 -1.65 -1.80 -13.38
N LEU A 8 -0.84 -1.29 -14.28
CA LEU A 8 0.63 -1.50 -14.22
C LEU A 8 1.47 -0.23 -14.22
N SER A 9 0.96 0.90 -13.78
CA SER A 9 1.69 2.17 -13.85
C SER A 9 1.98 2.86 -12.51
N ALA A 10 1.93 2.16 -11.41
CA ALA A 10 2.25 2.73 -10.09
C ALA A 10 3.73 2.65 -9.70
N LEU A 11 4.64 2.36 -10.64
CA LEU A 11 6.06 2.28 -10.35
C LEU A 11 6.88 2.89 -11.50
N LEU A 12 6.90 4.22 -11.59
CA LEU A 12 7.98 4.93 -12.27
C LEU A 12 8.19 6.29 -11.62
N LEU A 13 9.10 6.28 -10.69
CA LEU A 13 9.72 7.41 -10.05
C LEU A 13 10.51 8.24 -11.06
N CYS A 14 10.34 9.54 -11.01
CA CYS A 14 11.23 10.49 -11.66
C CYS A 14 11.85 11.41 -10.63
N ALA A 15 13.16 11.45 -10.61
CA ALA A 15 13.97 12.45 -9.95
C ALA A 15 14.31 13.57 -10.93
N CYS A 16 14.35 14.80 -10.48
CA CYS A 16 15.33 15.86 -10.83
C CYS A 16 14.96 17.21 -10.22
N THR A 17 15.73 17.68 -9.54
CA THR A 17 16.76 18.70 -9.16
C THR A 17 16.30 20.13 -8.93
N ALA A 18 16.56 20.67 -7.74
CA ALA A 18 17.07 22.01 -7.52
C ALA A 18 17.52 22.20 -6.05
N ALA A 19 18.68 22.85 -5.85
CA ALA A 19 19.36 22.97 -4.57
C ALA A 19 18.65 23.86 -3.55
N ALA A 20 18.58 23.40 -2.29
CA ALA A 20 18.08 24.12 -1.15
C ALA A 20 19.19 24.55 -0.18
N PRO A 21 19.03 25.66 0.57
CA PRO A 21 20.01 26.10 1.57
C PRO A 21 19.88 25.30 2.88
N ALA A 22 21.01 24.94 3.45
CA ALA A 22 21.13 24.26 4.73
C ALA A 22 20.61 25.15 5.89
N GLY A 23 19.50 24.73 6.49
CA GLY A 23 18.99 25.31 7.72
C GLY A 23 19.29 24.39 8.92
N SER A 24 20.12 24.86 9.87
CA SER A 24 20.38 24.18 11.14
C SER A 24 19.25 24.40 12.12
N GLY A 25 18.31 23.47 12.20
CA GLY A 25 17.30 23.41 13.25
C GLY A 25 17.79 22.54 14.42
N ALA A 26 17.57 22.97 15.65
CA ALA A 26 17.86 22.20 16.85
C ALA A 26 16.93 20.98 16.93
N ALA A 27 17.50 19.81 17.24
CA ALA A 27 16.74 18.58 17.40
C ALA A 27 15.77 18.69 18.59
N GLU A 28 14.46 18.67 18.32
CA GLU A 28 13.44 18.44 19.33
C GLU A 28 13.34 16.93 19.64
N ALA A 29 13.13 16.61 20.92
CA ALA A 29 13.01 15.23 21.37
C ALA A 29 11.70 14.60 20.84
N LEU A 30 11.81 13.36 20.38
CA LEU A 30 10.65 12.54 19.98
C LEU A 30 9.67 12.37 21.18
N PRO A 31 8.35 12.36 20.95
CA PRO A 31 7.37 12.14 22.00
C PRO A 31 7.57 10.77 22.65
N THR A 32 7.40 10.74 23.97
CA THR A 32 7.59 9.53 24.80
C THR A 32 6.47 8.53 24.57
N ALA A 33 6.82 7.28 24.30
CA ALA A 33 5.91 6.18 23.99
C ALA A 33 4.87 5.91 25.09
N GLN A 34 3.60 5.74 24.69
CA GLN A 34 2.61 5.07 25.54
C GLN A 34 2.88 3.55 25.58
N PRO A 35 2.64 2.89 26.75
CA PRO A 35 2.89 1.46 26.87
C PRO A 35 1.96 0.65 25.95
N ALA A 36 2.55 -0.21 25.14
CA ALA A 36 1.85 -1.09 24.24
C ALA A 36 0.91 -2.04 24.99
N SER A 37 -0.38 -2.02 24.65
CA SER A 37 -1.31 -3.10 24.96
C SER A 37 -0.97 -4.34 24.12
N ALA A 38 -1.40 -5.51 24.60
CA ALA A 38 -1.08 -6.84 24.09
C ALA A 38 -0.89 -6.97 22.56
N ARG A 39 -0.13 -7.98 22.17
CA ARG A 39 0.30 -8.54 20.88
C ARG A 39 -0.76 -8.57 19.74
N GLU A 40 -1.45 -7.47 19.52
CA GLU A 40 -2.47 -7.36 18.50
C GLU A 40 -1.84 -7.22 17.10
N MET A 41 -2.30 -8.05 16.18
CA MET A 41 -1.91 -7.97 14.79
C MET A 41 -2.48 -6.70 14.15
N HIS A 42 -1.67 -5.97 13.39
CA HIS A 42 -2.11 -4.79 12.65
C HIS A 42 -1.32 -4.65 11.35
N ARG A 43 -1.88 -3.90 10.41
CA ARG A 43 -1.16 -3.56 9.19
C ARG A 43 -0.11 -2.49 9.49
N VAL A 44 1.08 -2.63 8.91
CA VAL A 44 2.20 -1.70 9.07
C VAL A 44 2.58 -0.98 7.79
N SER A 45 2.19 -1.49 6.61
CA SER A 45 2.37 -0.77 5.34
C SER A 45 1.28 0.27 5.16
N SER A 46 1.62 1.42 4.57
CA SER A 46 0.62 2.40 4.16
C SER A 46 -0.18 1.93 2.93
N PRO A 47 -1.36 2.49 2.70
CA PRO A 47 -2.17 2.23 1.50
C PRO A 47 -1.43 2.48 0.20
N SER A 48 -0.69 3.57 0.14
CA SER A 48 0.11 3.95 -1.03
C SER A 48 1.34 3.08 -1.26
N GLY A 49 1.67 2.17 -0.31
CA GLY A 49 2.86 1.30 -0.37
C GLY A 49 4.19 2.01 -0.16
N GLY A 50 4.19 3.35 -0.03
CA GLY A 50 5.42 4.17 0.03
C GLY A 50 6.04 4.31 1.41
N GLY A 51 5.35 3.90 2.48
CA GLY A 51 5.84 4.07 3.85
C GLY A 51 4.95 3.42 4.90
N SER A 52 5.02 3.92 6.11
CA SER A 52 4.34 3.35 7.27
C SER A 52 3.98 4.41 8.30
N THR A 53 2.82 4.25 8.92
CA THR A 53 2.39 5.07 10.04
C THR A 53 2.94 4.51 11.36
N GLY A 54 3.42 5.40 12.23
CA GLY A 54 3.89 5.03 13.54
C GLY A 54 3.82 6.19 14.52
N GLN A 55 4.33 5.95 15.73
CA GLN A 55 4.46 7.02 16.71
C GLN A 55 5.35 8.15 16.15
N GLY A 56 4.80 9.35 16.11
CA GLY A 56 5.51 10.55 15.61
C GLY A 56 5.29 10.85 14.13
N GLY A 57 4.52 10.03 13.38
CA GLY A 57 4.08 10.41 12.05
C GLY A 57 4.18 9.33 10.98
N TYR A 58 4.29 9.77 9.74
CA TYR A 58 4.44 8.93 8.56
C TYR A 58 5.92 8.77 8.19
N TYR A 59 6.43 7.55 8.25
CA TYR A 59 7.80 7.17 7.95
C TYR A 59 7.94 6.69 6.53
N HIS A 60 8.89 7.25 5.80
CA HIS A 60 9.13 6.88 4.40
C HIS A 60 10.60 7.03 4.01
N VAL A 61 10.94 6.59 2.81
CA VAL A 61 12.29 6.71 2.26
C VAL A 61 12.38 8.01 1.48
N TYR A 62 13.25 8.91 1.93
CA TYR A 62 13.53 10.19 1.29
C TYR A 62 14.76 10.09 0.38
N HIS A 63 14.63 10.57 -0.83
CA HIS A 63 15.71 10.65 -1.82
C HIS A 63 16.12 12.13 -1.99
N PRO A 64 17.28 12.55 -1.43
CA PRO A 64 17.76 13.91 -1.68
C PRO A 64 18.06 14.12 -3.16
N ASP A 65 17.80 15.32 -3.67
CA ASP A 65 18.08 15.69 -5.04
C ASP A 65 19.56 15.46 -5.40
N ASP A 66 19.85 14.89 -6.55
CA ASP A 66 21.19 14.59 -7.06
C ASP A 66 22.06 13.67 -6.16
N ALA A 67 21.47 13.01 -5.16
CA ALA A 67 22.21 12.11 -4.28
C ALA A 67 22.11 10.66 -4.74
N GLU A 68 23.24 9.94 -4.66
CA GLU A 68 23.29 8.48 -4.87
C GLU A 68 22.95 7.70 -3.59
N TYR A 69 22.17 8.27 -2.68
CA TYR A 69 21.76 7.63 -1.42
C TYR A 69 20.35 8.05 -1.04
N ALA A 70 19.77 7.27 -0.15
CA ALA A 70 18.46 7.56 0.43
C ALA A 70 18.54 7.59 1.96
N LEU A 71 17.58 8.26 2.57
CA LEU A 71 17.47 8.48 3.99
C LEU A 71 16.10 8.08 4.49
N ALA A 72 15.99 7.71 5.76
CA ALA A 72 14.71 7.63 6.43
C ALA A 72 14.25 9.04 6.83
N ALA A 73 13.00 9.36 6.52
CA ALA A 73 12.35 10.60 6.90
C ALA A 73 11.00 10.33 7.56
N VAL A 74 10.49 11.34 8.25
CA VAL A 74 9.19 11.28 8.90
C VAL A 74 8.46 12.61 8.73
N VAL A 75 7.17 12.52 8.35
CA VAL A 75 6.24 13.67 8.35
C VAL A 75 5.57 13.74 9.71
N ASP A 76 5.75 14.85 10.38
CA ASP A 76 5.14 15.13 11.69
C ASP A 76 3.65 15.52 11.49
N PRO A 77 2.69 14.79 12.10
CA PRO A 77 1.26 15.02 11.89
C PRO A 77 0.73 16.32 12.53
N VAL A 78 1.49 16.90 13.47
CA VAL A 78 1.08 18.13 14.18
C VAL A 78 1.55 19.36 13.43
N THR A 79 2.78 19.33 12.95
CA THR A 79 3.40 20.50 12.29
C THR A 79 3.32 20.47 10.78
N GLY A 80 3.06 19.32 10.17
CA GLY A 80 3.12 19.12 8.73
C GLY A 80 4.55 19.21 8.15
N GLN A 81 5.58 19.12 9.01
CA GLN A 81 6.97 19.22 8.56
C GLN A 81 7.56 17.83 8.36
N GLU A 82 8.16 17.59 7.20
CA GLU A 82 9.04 16.47 6.99
C GLU A 82 10.41 16.73 7.60
N ARG A 83 11.00 15.71 8.22
CA ARG A 83 12.36 15.77 8.78
C ARG A 83 13.10 14.46 8.60
N ILE A 84 14.42 14.55 8.47
CA ILE A 84 15.29 13.38 8.44
C ILE A 84 15.29 12.72 9.82
N LEU A 85 15.20 11.39 9.85
CA LEU A 85 15.21 10.58 11.07
C LEU A 85 16.62 10.45 11.65
N CYS A 86 17.22 11.56 12.06
CA CYS A 86 18.53 11.58 12.67
C CYS A 86 18.64 12.71 13.71
N SER A 87 18.80 12.34 14.96
CA SER A 87 18.94 13.28 16.07
C SER A 87 20.38 13.75 16.35
N ARG A 88 21.37 13.26 15.57
CA ARG A 88 22.79 13.61 15.79
C ARG A 88 23.08 15.03 15.34
N SER A 89 23.49 15.88 16.27
CA SER A 89 23.89 17.26 15.97
C SER A 89 25.08 17.28 15.01
N GLY A 90 25.00 18.11 13.95
CA GLY A 90 26.05 18.28 12.96
C GLY A 90 26.24 17.09 11.99
N CYS A 91 25.30 16.17 11.95
CA CYS A 91 25.31 15.07 10.99
C CYS A 91 25.04 15.61 9.59
N ALA A 92 25.91 15.26 8.63
CA ALA A 92 25.72 15.64 7.22
C ALA A 92 24.71 14.75 6.48
N HIS A 93 24.24 13.69 7.10
CA HIS A 93 23.27 12.70 6.60
C HIS A 93 23.65 11.98 5.29
N ASN A 94 24.91 11.94 4.94
CA ASN A 94 25.40 11.40 3.66
C ASN A 94 26.29 10.15 3.81
N GLU A 95 26.40 9.60 5.03
CA GLU A 95 27.24 8.45 5.34
C GLU A 95 26.50 7.37 6.11
N GLU A 96 26.95 6.13 6.03
CA GLU A 96 26.40 4.97 6.74
C GLU A 96 26.39 5.11 8.27
N SER A 97 27.23 5.99 8.80
CA SER A 97 27.25 6.33 10.22
C SER A 97 26.00 7.13 10.67
N CYS A 98 25.28 7.75 9.75
CA CYS A 98 24.02 8.45 10.04
C CYS A 98 22.92 7.47 10.45
N LEU A 99 22.15 7.80 11.48
CA LEU A 99 21.02 6.96 11.93
C LEU A 99 19.94 6.80 10.87
N ALA A 100 19.73 7.84 10.06
CA ALA A 100 18.75 7.86 8.99
C ALA A 100 19.25 7.25 7.67
N PHE A 101 20.54 6.89 7.55
CA PHE A 101 21.07 6.41 6.28
C PHE A 101 20.35 5.13 5.85
N PHE A 102 19.53 5.23 4.79
CA PHE A 102 18.76 4.08 4.30
C PHE A 102 19.65 3.17 3.43
N GLY A 103 20.35 3.73 2.47
CA GLY A 103 21.22 2.98 1.58
C GLY A 103 21.87 3.87 0.53
N ARG A 104 22.72 3.26 -0.29
CA ARG A 104 23.36 3.91 -1.44
C ARG A 104 22.95 3.19 -2.73
N ALA A 105 22.77 3.95 -3.79
CA ALA A 105 22.57 3.43 -5.14
C ALA A 105 23.76 2.55 -5.56
N THR A 106 23.50 1.54 -6.35
CA THR A 106 24.52 0.63 -6.88
C THR A 106 24.78 0.93 -8.35
N GLU A 107 25.93 0.45 -8.87
CA GLU A 107 26.23 0.56 -10.30
C GLU A 107 25.09 -0.06 -11.14
N GLY A 108 24.54 0.73 -12.05
CA GLY A 108 23.39 0.32 -12.89
C GLY A 108 22.00 0.60 -12.31
N SER A 109 21.91 1.10 -11.06
CA SER A 109 20.66 1.60 -10.50
C SER A 109 20.90 2.96 -9.83
N PRO A 110 20.35 4.05 -10.38
CA PRO A 110 20.52 5.38 -9.78
C PRO A 110 19.68 5.57 -8.50
N TYR A 111 18.84 4.61 -8.15
CA TYR A 111 17.91 4.72 -7.01
C TYR A 111 18.13 3.61 -6.00
N VAL A 112 17.91 3.95 -4.73
CA VAL A 112 17.86 2.99 -3.63
C VAL A 112 16.40 2.57 -3.46
N SER A 113 16.10 1.33 -3.77
CA SER A 113 14.74 0.78 -3.65
C SER A 113 14.52 0.18 -2.27
N GLY A 114 13.35 0.43 -1.71
CA GLY A 114 12.93 -0.19 -0.45
C GLY A 114 11.88 0.63 0.28
N ASN A 115 11.46 0.09 1.44
CA ASN A 115 10.41 0.68 2.26
C ASN A 115 10.79 0.67 3.74
N LEU A 116 10.13 1.55 4.50
CA LEU A 116 10.16 1.58 5.94
C LEU A 116 8.82 1.06 6.48
N TYR A 117 8.89 0.21 7.50
CA TYR A 117 7.70 -0.25 8.21
C TYR A 117 7.87 -0.01 9.70
N VAL A 118 6.86 0.59 10.32
CA VAL A 118 6.83 0.83 11.75
C VAL A 118 5.92 -0.21 12.41
N ASP A 119 6.47 -0.94 13.38
CA ASP A 119 5.68 -1.78 14.26
C ASP A 119 5.99 -1.38 15.69
N ARG A 120 5.08 -0.60 16.28
CA ARG A 120 5.18 -0.01 17.62
C ARG A 120 6.43 0.85 17.81
N ASP A 121 7.41 0.38 18.61
CA ASP A 121 8.66 1.06 18.89
C ASP A 121 9.82 0.63 17.99
N LYS A 122 9.55 -0.19 16.99
CA LYS A 122 10.53 -0.69 16.02
C LYS A 122 10.33 -0.12 14.64
N LEU A 123 11.47 0.14 13.99
CA LEU A 123 11.52 0.53 12.59
C LEU A 123 12.23 -0.57 11.81
N TYR A 124 11.53 -1.09 10.81
CA TYR A 124 12.03 -2.11 9.89
C TYR A 124 12.40 -1.46 8.56
N TRP A 125 13.57 -1.84 8.04
CA TRP A 125 14.19 -1.28 6.86
C TRP A 125 14.28 -2.38 5.80
N LEU A 126 13.29 -2.43 4.92
CA LEU A 126 13.33 -3.34 3.77
C LEU A 126 14.13 -2.66 2.66
N ARG A 127 15.24 -3.24 2.25
CA ARG A 127 16.10 -2.71 1.20
C ARG A 127 16.29 -3.71 0.08
N SER A 128 16.15 -3.24 -1.16
CA SER A 128 16.54 -3.98 -2.35
C SER A 128 17.77 -3.31 -2.96
N PRO A 129 18.86 -4.00 -3.17
CA PRO A 129 20.08 -3.42 -3.72
C PRO A 129 20.01 -3.11 -5.21
N THR A 130 19.00 -3.59 -5.91
CA THR A 130 18.86 -3.38 -7.36
C THR A 130 17.53 -2.72 -7.67
N GLY A 131 17.56 -1.44 -8.06
CA GLY A 131 16.41 -0.78 -8.67
C GLY A 131 15.94 -1.55 -9.91
N ASN A 132 14.63 -1.58 -10.15
CA ASN A 132 13.94 -2.04 -11.37
C ASN A 132 14.27 -3.44 -11.94
N GLN A 133 15.27 -4.15 -11.46
CA GLN A 133 15.51 -5.53 -11.85
C GLN A 133 14.93 -6.47 -10.81
N ILE A 134 13.65 -6.75 -10.95
CA ILE A 134 12.90 -7.80 -10.23
C ILE A 134 13.64 -9.17 -10.28
N SER A 135 14.60 -9.34 -11.17
CA SER A 135 15.36 -10.58 -11.37
C SER A 135 16.36 -10.92 -10.26
N ASN A 136 16.71 -10.01 -9.34
CA ASN A 136 17.71 -10.26 -8.28
C ASN A 136 17.18 -9.94 -6.87
N ILE A 137 15.96 -10.33 -6.56
CA ILE A 137 15.36 -10.28 -5.21
C ILE A 137 16.19 -11.05 -4.17
N ASN A 138 17.04 -11.96 -4.63
CA ASN A 138 17.99 -12.65 -3.76
C ASN A 138 18.90 -11.74 -2.93
N ASP A 139 18.98 -10.45 -3.28
CA ASP A 139 19.80 -9.48 -2.58
C ASP A 139 19.01 -8.56 -1.62
N ALA A 140 17.69 -8.68 -1.57
CA ALA A 140 16.89 -7.94 -0.61
C ALA A 140 17.24 -8.36 0.83
N PHE A 141 17.22 -7.41 1.74
CA PHE A 141 17.48 -7.66 3.15
C PHE A 141 16.62 -6.78 4.05
N LEU A 142 16.39 -7.28 5.25
CA LEU A 142 15.59 -6.62 6.28
C LEU A 142 16.46 -6.33 7.49
N ASP A 143 16.55 -5.06 7.86
CA ASP A 143 17.13 -4.62 9.12
C ASP A 143 16.01 -4.20 10.07
N VAL A 144 16.27 -4.22 11.37
CA VAL A 144 15.42 -3.65 12.43
C VAL A 144 16.22 -2.70 13.29
N SER A 145 15.59 -1.61 13.71
CA SER A 145 16.17 -0.63 14.63
C SER A 145 15.14 -0.20 15.68
N ASP A 146 15.56 0.59 16.64
CA ASP A 146 14.64 1.40 17.41
C ASP A 146 14.01 2.47 16.49
N ILE A 147 12.89 3.06 16.92
CA ILE A 147 12.12 3.99 16.08
C ILE A 147 12.91 5.23 15.64
N ASP A 148 13.97 5.60 16.35
CA ASP A 148 14.87 6.71 16.03
C ASP A 148 16.04 6.33 15.10
N GLY A 149 16.05 5.10 14.58
CA GLY A 149 17.09 4.54 13.72
C GLY A 149 18.31 4.01 14.48
N SER A 150 18.37 4.13 15.81
CA SER A 150 19.46 3.58 16.63
C SER A 150 19.38 2.05 16.75
N ASN A 151 20.46 1.43 17.22
CA ASN A 151 20.55 -0.03 17.43
C ASN A 151 20.17 -0.89 16.20
N ARG A 152 20.38 -0.35 15.00
CA ARG A 152 20.03 -1.05 13.75
C ARG A 152 20.88 -2.30 13.57
N ARG A 153 20.21 -3.40 13.26
CA ARG A 153 20.83 -4.71 13.00
C ARG A 153 20.07 -5.47 11.93
N ARG A 154 20.79 -6.32 11.20
CA ARG A 154 20.22 -7.19 10.18
C ARG A 154 19.50 -8.37 10.81
N ILE A 155 18.26 -8.63 10.35
CA ILE A 155 17.47 -9.81 10.73
C ILE A 155 17.27 -10.80 9.58
N VAL A 156 17.28 -10.33 8.31
CA VAL A 156 17.26 -11.18 7.12
C VAL A 156 18.35 -10.75 6.17
N ALA A 157 19.26 -11.68 5.83
CA ALA A 157 20.30 -11.47 4.82
C ALA A 157 19.79 -11.80 3.41
N GLY A 158 20.46 -11.27 2.39
CA GLY A 158 20.18 -11.59 0.99
C GLY A 158 20.27 -13.10 0.71
N GLY A 159 19.58 -13.56 -0.32
CA GLY A 159 19.54 -14.95 -0.75
C GLY A 159 18.49 -15.82 -0.05
N VAL A 160 17.84 -15.34 1.00
CA VAL A 160 16.78 -16.04 1.74
C VAL A 160 15.44 -15.30 1.71
N PHE A 161 15.38 -14.18 1.02
CA PHE A 161 14.18 -13.38 0.97
C PHE A 161 13.25 -13.95 -0.09
N PRO A 162 12.06 -14.45 0.28
CA PRO A 162 11.07 -14.82 -0.72
C PRO A 162 10.71 -13.57 -1.52
N LEU A 163 10.44 -13.75 -2.78
CA LEU A 163 9.91 -12.72 -3.66
C LEU A 163 8.65 -12.12 -3.04
N ILE A 164 8.78 -10.95 -2.47
CA ILE A 164 7.64 -10.33 -1.81
C ILE A 164 7.01 -9.37 -2.79
N MET A 165 6.00 -9.89 -3.48
CA MET A 165 4.99 -9.09 -4.15
C MET A 165 3.70 -9.22 -3.33
N SER A 166 3.70 -8.67 -2.11
CA SER A 166 2.53 -8.75 -1.26
C SER A 166 1.75 -7.43 -1.31
N SER A 167 0.45 -7.56 -1.19
CA SER A 167 -0.48 -6.46 -1.01
C SER A 167 -0.32 -5.73 0.32
N GLY A 168 0.43 -6.28 1.28
CA GLY A 168 0.62 -5.64 2.58
C GLY A 168 1.63 -6.30 3.52
N TRP A 169 2.07 -5.51 4.49
CA TRP A 169 2.88 -5.93 5.61
C TRP A 169 2.12 -5.74 6.91
N TYR A 170 2.24 -6.71 7.81
CA TYR A 170 1.54 -6.76 9.08
C TYR A 170 2.54 -6.95 10.21
N GLY A 171 2.23 -6.45 11.40
CA GLY A 171 3.07 -6.56 12.58
C GLY A 171 2.27 -6.94 13.83
N ASN A 172 2.95 -7.49 14.84
CA ASN A 172 2.36 -7.79 16.15
C ASN A 172 3.23 -7.35 17.33
N GLY A 173 4.19 -6.45 17.07
CA GLY A 173 5.17 -5.96 18.04
C GLY A 173 6.38 -6.86 18.23
N GLU A 174 6.36 -8.11 17.79
CA GLU A 174 7.47 -9.06 17.88
C GLU A 174 7.97 -9.53 16.50
N SER A 175 7.09 -9.55 15.53
CA SER A 175 7.37 -10.06 14.18
C SER A 175 6.62 -9.26 13.14
N LEU A 176 7.20 -9.18 11.94
CA LEU A 176 6.47 -8.79 10.73
C LEU A 176 5.97 -10.03 10.02
N PHE A 177 4.90 -9.83 9.26
CA PHE A 177 4.28 -10.86 8.41
C PHE A 177 4.01 -10.27 7.04
N SER A 178 4.19 -11.10 6.02
CA SER A 178 3.87 -10.76 4.64
C SER A 178 3.59 -12.02 3.85
N SER A 179 2.87 -11.91 2.74
CA SER A 179 2.55 -13.03 1.89
C SER A 179 3.37 -13.02 0.60
N TYR A 180 3.50 -14.18 0.01
CA TYR A 180 3.95 -14.37 -1.35
C TYR A 180 2.92 -15.24 -2.08
N SER A 181 2.51 -14.81 -3.26
CA SER A 181 1.58 -15.53 -4.10
C SER A 181 2.12 -15.64 -5.52
N CYS A 182 2.01 -16.81 -6.11
CA CYS A 182 2.19 -17.03 -7.54
C CYS A 182 1.14 -18.05 -8.01
N SER A 183 1.12 -18.34 -9.31
CA SER A 183 0.06 -19.14 -9.93
C SER A 183 -0.25 -20.48 -9.26
N SER A 184 0.70 -21.12 -8.59
CA SER A 184 0.53 -22.44 -7.96
C SER A 184 0.97 -22.52 -6.51
N TYR A 185 1.37 -21.40 -5.91
CA TYR A 185 1.93 -21.38 -4.56
C TYR A 185 1.55 -20.09 -3.83
N PHE A 186 1.14 -20.24 -2.58
CA PHE A 186 0.93 -19.17 -1.64
C PHE A 186 1.64 -19.48 -0.33
N ALA A 187 2.29 -18.50 0.26
CA ALA A 187 2.88 -18.63 1.58
C ALA A 187 2.75 -17.35 2.40
N VAL A 188 2.63 -17.51 3.70
CA VAL A 188 2.77 -16.42 4.67
C VAL A 188 4.08 -16.61 5.42
N TYR A 189 4.90 -15.57 5.42
CA TYR A 189 6.20 -15.55 6.08
C TYR A 189 6.15 -14.71 7.34
N ARG A 190 6.83 -15.18 8.37
CA ARG A 190 7.13 -14.43 9.59
C ARG A 190 8.60 -14.01 9.58
N PHE A 191 8.85 -12.73 9.87
CA PHE A 191 10.16 -12.12 9.94
C PHE A 191 10.39 -11.61 11.37
N ASN A 192 11.45 -12.04 12.03
CA ASN A 192 11.82 -11.57 13.36
C ASN A 192 13.32 -11.73 13.60
N GLU A 193 13.76 -11.56 14.86
CA GLU A 193 15.17 -11.67 15.25
C GLU A 193 15.80 -13.04 14.94
N ASN A 194 14.99 -14.08 14.78
CA ASN A 194 15.45 -15.44 14.45
C ASN A 194 15.51 -15.69 12.93
N GLY A 195 15.25 -14.65 12.13
CA GLY A 195 15.26 -14.72 10.68
C GLY A 195 13.88 -14.80 10.04
N VAL A 196 13.77 -15.44 8.89
CA VAL A 196 12.53 -15.62 8.13
C VAL A 196 12.08 -17.07 8.19
N LYS A 197 10.78 -17.28 8.36
CA LYS A 197 10.16 -18.61 8.36
C LYS A 197 8.79 -18.56 7.70
N ALA A 198 8.53 -19.46 6.75
CA ALA A 198 7.17 -19.72 6.30
C ALA A 198 6.37 -20.34 7.47
N ILE A 199 5.27 -19.69 7.82
CA ILE A 199 4.36 -20.16 8.88
C ILE A 199 3.13 -20.85 8.29
N TYR A 200 2.81 -20.56 7.05
CA TYR A 200 1.75 -21.20 6.28
C TYR A 200 2.19 -21.35 4.82
N GLU A 201 1.91 -22.48 4.22
CA GLU A 201 2.18 -22.74 2.81
C GLU A 201 1.03 -23.55 2.20
N ARG A 202 0.65 -23.16 1.00
CA ARG A 202 -0.32 -23.88 0.19
C ARG A 202 0.24 -24.05 -1.23
N GLN A 203 0.26 -25.28 -1.70
CA GLN A 203 0.60 -25.62 -3.07
C GLN A 203 -0.62 -26.23 -3.75
N SER A 204 -0.80 -25.94 -5.01
CA SER A 204 -1.87 -26.48 -5.83
C SER A 204 -1.34 -26.79 -7.23
N THR A 205 -1.92 -27.76 -7.88
CA THR A 205 -1.72 -27.99 -9.32
C THR A 205 -2.53 -27.03 -10.18
N GLN A 206 -3.41 -26.26 -9.56
CA GLN A 206 -4.24 -25.21 -10.13
C GLN A 206 -3.79 -23.85 -9.57
N GLN A 207 -4.27 -22.77 -10.17
CA GLN A 207 -3.96 -21.44 -9.68
C GLN A 207 -4.44 -21.25 -8.23
N VAL A 208 -3.51 -20.81 -7.37
CA VAL A 208 -3.82 -20.49 -5.97
C VAL A 208 -4.14 -19.01 -5.90
N LEU A 209 -5.42 -18.68 -5.76
CA LEU A 209 -5.87 -17.31 -5.51
C LEU A 209 -6.10 -17.17 -4.01
N THR A 210 -5.07 -16.76 -3.29
CA THR A 210 -5.12 -16.50 -1.84
C THR A 210 -4.44 -15.18 -1.56
N ASP A 211 -5.02 -14.39 -0.66
CA ASP A 211 -4.44 -13.13 -0.23
C ASP A 211 -4.72 -12.86 1.25
N ILE A 212 -3.92 -11.98 1.86
CA ILE A 212 -4.20 -11.41 3.17
C ILE A 212 -5.06 -10.17 2.96
N ILE A 213 -6.31 -10.24 3.36
CA ILE A 213 -7.30 -9.18 3.15
C ILE A 213 -7.48 -8.26 4.36
N GLY A 214 -6.82 -8.55 5.48
CA GLY A 214 -6.93 -7.73 6.68
C GLY A 214 -6.46 -8.44 7.93
N VAL A 215 -6.85 -7.90 9.08
CA VAL A 215 -6.58 -8.44 10.39
C VAL A 215 -7.84 -8.43 11.25
N TRP A 216 -7.96 -9.41 12.13
CA TRP A 216 -9.01 -9.45 13.14
C TRP A 216 -8.43 -10.00 14.44
N GLN A 217 -8.50 -9.21 15.51
CA GLN A 217 -7.86 -9.49 16.80
C GLN A 217 -6.34 -9.70 16.61
N ASP A 218 -5.82 -10.88 16.88
CA ASP A 218 -4.42 -11.26 16.76
C ASP A 218 -4.13 -12.15 15.54
N LYS A 219 -5.01 -12.15 14.53
CA LYS A 219 -4.96 -13.04 13.36
C LYS A 219 -5.00 -12.28 12.05
N LEU A 220 -4.32 -12.85 11.06
CA LEU A 220 -4.46 -12.45 9.66
C LEU A 220 -5.76 -13.05 9.10
N LEU A 221 -6.53 -12.25 8.38
CA LEU A 221 -7.66 -12.70 7.60
C LEU A 221 -7.18 -13.02 6.19
N LEU A 222 -7.52 -14.20 5.72
CA LEU A 222 -7.19 -14.69 4.39
C LEU A 222 -8.47 -14.87 3.58
N SER A 223 -8.44 -14.46 2.33
CA SER A 223 -9.39 -14.94 1.33
C SER A 223 -8.72 -16.01 0.46
N TRP A 224 -9.44 -17.06 0.08
CA TRP A 224 -8.93 -18.08 -0.81
C TRP A 224 -10.05 -18.70 -1.65
N ARG A 225 -9.72 -19.11 -2.89
CA ARG A 225 -10.65 -19.77 -3.80
C ARG A 225 -10.34 -21.24 -3.90
N GLU A 226 -11.39 -22.07 -3.85
CA GLU A 226 -11.34 -23.49 -4.19
C GLU A 226 -11.62 -23.69 -5.68
N ASP A 227 -10.94 -24.68 -6.25
CA ASP A 227 -11.22 -25.20 -7.60
C ASP A 227 -11.24 -24.13 -8.73
N TYR A 228 -10.57 -23.00 -8.50
CA TYR A 228 -10.40 -22.03 -9.58
C TYR A 228 -9.47 -22.58 -10.65
N VAL A 229 -9.99 -22.71 -11.86
CA VAL A 229 -9.22 -23.10 -13.05
C VAL A 229 -9.11 -21.88 -13.95
N SER A 230 -7.91 -21.32 -14.06
CA SER A 230 -7.67 -20.24 -15.02
C SER A 230 -7.84 -20.77 -16.46
N PRO A 231 -8.58 -20.07 -17.33
CA PRO A 231 -8.54 -20.38 -18.75
C PRO A 231 -7.11 -20.29 -19.30
N ASP A 232 -6.80 -21.09 -20.33
CA ASP A 232 -5.51 -21.01 -20.99
C ASP A 232 -5.32 -19.62 -21.64
N ASP A 233 -4.13 -19.04 -21.48
CA ASP A 233 -3.79 -17.76 -22.07
C ASP A 233 -3.92 -17.80 -23.61
N PRO A 234 -4.45 -16.75 -24.23
CA PRO A 234 -4.42 -16.64 -25.68
C PRO A 234 -2.98 -16.67 -26.21
N PRO A 235 -2.73 -17.28 -27.37
CA PRO A 235 -1.41 -17.28 -27.98
C PRO A 235 -0.83 -15.88 -28.16
N GLU A 236 0.48 -15.75 -28.08
CA GLU A 236 1.18 -14.48 -28.32
C GLU A 236 0.80 -13.92 -29.70
N GLY A 237 0.45 -12.61 -29.75
CA GLY A 237 -0.03 -11.95 -30.98
C GLY A 237 -1.51 -12.14 -31.29
N SER A 238 -2.29 -12.68 -30.36
CA SER A 238 -3.76 -12.80 -30.48
C SER A 238 -4.44 -11.43 -30.63
N SER A 239 -5.59 -11.42 -31.28
CA SER A 239 -6.40 -10.20 -31.46
C SER A 239 -6.99 -9.71 -30.14
N GLU A 240 -7.34 -8.41 -30.09
CA GLU A 240 -8.01 -7.79 -28.94
C GLU A 240 -9.33 -8.50 -28.58
N GLU A 241 -10.06 -9.00 -29.58
CA GLU A 241 -11.29 -9.77 -29.36
C GLU A 241 -11.03 -11.10 -28.62
N LEU A 242 -9.90 -11.76 -28.90
CA LEU A 242 -9.51 -13.00 -28.21
C LEU A 242 -9.10 -12.73 -26.77
N TRP A 243 -8.39 -11.64 -26.51
CA TRP A 243 -8.06 -11.21 -25.14
C TRP A 243 -9.32 -10.81 -24.36
N SER A 244 -10.25 -10.09 -24.97
CA SER A 244 -11.53 -9.75 -24.33
C SER A 244 -12.38 -10.98 -24.00
N ALA A 245 -12.38 -11.99 -24.89
CA ALA A 245 -13.07 -13.25 -24.62
C ALA A 245 -12.41 -14.05 -23.51
N TRP A 246 -11.09 -14.01 -23.40
CA TRP A 246 -10.34 -14.62 -22.33
C TRP A 246 -10.61 -13.94 -20.99
N ASP A 247 -10.62 -12.60 -20.92
CA ASP A 247 -11.00 -11.83 -19.74
C ASP A 247 -12.40 -12.21 -19.22
N GLU A 248 -13.36 -12.39 -20.13
CA GLU A 248 -14.71 -12.80 -19.75
C GLU A 248 -14.75 -14.26 -19.25
N ALA A 249 -13.95 -15.13 -19.87
CA ALA A 249 -13.81 -16.51 -19.40
C ALA A 249 -13.17 -16.59 -18.00
N CYS A 250 -12.14 -15.76 -17.72
CA CYS A 250 -11.53 -15.63 -16.39
C CYS A 250 -12.55 -15.15 -15.35
N ARG A 251 -13.31 -14.10 -15.68
CA ARG A 251 -14.39 -13.60 -14.81
C ARG A 251 -15.44 -14.67 -14.52
N THR A 252 -15.85 -15.41 -15.54
CA THR A 252 -16.81 -16.51 -15.38
C THR A 252 -16.27 -17.62 -14.49
N ALA A 253 -14.99 -17.99 -14.64
CA ALA A 253 -14.34 -18.99 -13.80
C ALA A 253 -14.23 -18.49 -12.35
N MET A 254 -13.90 -17.22 -12.12
CA MET A 254 -13.89 -16.63 -10.77
C MET A 254 -15.26 -16.67 -10.10
N LYS A 255 -16.33 -16.34 -10.84
CA LYS A 255 -17.71 -16.41 -10.33
C LYS A 255 -18.14 -17.81 -9.90
N GLN A 256 -17.53 -18.83 -10.49
CA GLN A 256 -17.85 -20.24 -10.19
C GLN A 256 -17.01 -20.80 -9.03
N ALA A 257 -15.90 -20.15 -8.68
CA ALA A 257 -15.02 -20.60 -7.61
C ALA A 257 -15.34 -19.84 -6.30
N PRO A 258 -15.84 -20.50 -5.26
CA PRO A 258 -16.16 -19.86 -3.99
C PRO A 258 -14.96 -19.16 -3.38
N LEU A 259 -15.15 -17.95 -2.84
CA LEU A 259 -14.14 -17.19 -2.13
C LEU A 259 -14.34 -17.35 -0.63
N HIS A 260 -13.57 -18.23 -0.02
CA HIS A 260 -13.65 -18.54 1.40
C HIS A 260 -12.89 -17.54 2.26
N LEU A 261 -13.36 -17.37 3.50
CA LEU A 261 -12.63 -16.66 4.55
C LEU A 261 -11.96 -17.63 5.51
N ALA A 262 -10.70 -17.37 5.83
CA ALA A 262 -9.97 -18.11 6.83
C ALA A 262 -9.17 -17.17 7.75
N MET A 263 -8.72 -17.70 8.87
CA MET A 263 -7.87 -17.01 9.83
C MET A 263 -6.55 -17.74 9.98
N LEU A 264 -5.47 -16.97 10.09
CA LEU A 264 -4.14 -17.48 10.34
C LEU A 264 -3.53 -16.76 11.53
N ASP A 265 -3.16 -17.49 12.59
CA ASP A 265 -2.48 -16.88 13.72
C ASP A 265 -0.96 -16.73 13.49
N ALA A 266 -0.27 -16.06 14.41
CA ALA A 266 1.16 -15.82 14.32
C ALA A 266 2.03 -17.11 14.37
N ASP A 267 1.47 -18.23 14.80
CA ASP A 267 2.14 -19.51 14.86
C ASP A 267 1.89 -20.39 13.62
N GLY A 268 0.99 -19.93 12.72
CA GLY A 268 0.66 -20.61 11.48
C GLY A 268 -0.53 -21.56 11.60
N ASN A 269 -1.33 -21.46 12.67
CA ASN A 269 -2.55 -22.25 12.79
C ASN A 269 -3.64 -21.64 11.89
N PHE A 270 -3.99 -22.39 10.84
CA PHE A 270 -5.03 -22.02 9.90
C PHE A 270 -6.40 -22.48 10.42
N THR A 271 -7.39 -21.60 10.32
CA THR A 271 -8.78 -21.90 10.72
C THR A 271 -9.71 -21.40 9.61
N ASP A 272 -10.39 -22.32 8.94
CA ASP A 272 -11.49 -21.99 8.04
C ASP A 272 -12.66 -21.46 8.87
N THR A 273 -13.21 -20.30 8.51
CA THR A 273 -14.36 -19.69 9.20
C THR A 273 -15.69 -20.30 8.76
N GLY A 274 -15.72 -21.02 7.64
CA GLY A 274 -16.95 -21.47 6.97
C GLY A 274 -17.72 -20.34 6.28
N LEU A 275 -17.22 -19.10 6.30
CA LEU A 275 -17.81 -17.96 5.61
C LEU A 275 -17.35 -17.91 4.15
N ILE A 276 -18.27 -17.53 3.27
CA ILE A 276 -18.02 -17.41 1.83
C ILE A 276 -18.37 -15.99 1.42
N LEU A 277 -17.42 -15.31 0.79
CA LEU A 277 -17.60 -14.01 0.17
C LEU A 277 -18.26 -14.18 -1.21
N PRO A 278 -19.11 -13.22 -1.65
CA PRO A 278 -19.59 -13.22 -3.01
C PRO A 278 -18.43 -13.16 -4.01
N ALA A 279 -18.55 -13.91 -5.09
CA ALA A 279 -17.47 -14.05 -6.07
C ALA A 279 -17.11 -12.74 -6.81
N GLU A 280 -18.05 -11.78 -6.85
CA GLU A 280 -17.92 -10.48 -7.53
C GLU A 280 -17.65 -9.33 -6.55
N THR A 281 -17.09 -9.60 -5.38
CA THR A 281 -16.72 -8.54 -4.44
C THR A 281 -15.51 -7.75 -4.92
N CYS A 282 -15.52 -6.45 -4.58
CA CYS A 282 -14.33 -5.62 -4.66
C CYS A 282 -13.25 -6.14 -3.70
N GLU A 283 -11.98 -5.89 -4.01
CA GLU A 283 -10.86 -6.53 -3.30
C GLU A 283 -10.52 -5.93 -1.91
N VAL A 284 -11.23 -4.88 -1.49
CA VAL A 284 -10.99 -4.21 -0.20
C VAL A 284 -12.05 -4.59 0.81
N TYR A 285 -11.62 -5.01 1.99
CA TYR A 285 -12.49 -5.57 3.03
C TYR A 285 -12.23 -4.90 4.39
N PRO A 286 -12.86 -3.74 4.66
CA PRO A 286 -12.71 -3.09 5.97
C PRO A 286 -13.18 -3.99 7.11
N VAL A 287 -12.38 -4.00 8.19
CA VAL A 287 -12.70 -4.70 9.43
C VAL A 287 -12.88 -3.68 10.56
N GLN A 288 -14.03 -3.74 11.25
CA GLN A 288 -14.30 -2.94 12.43
C GLN A 288 -14.90 -3.79 13.54
N GLY A 289 -14.18 -3.90 14.65
CA GLY A 289 -14.56 -4.82 15.73
C GLY A 289 -14.61 -6.27 15.24
N ASP A 290 -15.75 -6.94 15.40
CA ASP A 290 -15.98 -8.30 14.93
C ASP A 290 -16.62 -8.36 13.53
N SER A 291 -16.75 -7.23 12.84
CA SER A 291 -17.40 -7.15 11.54
C SER A 291 -16.40 -6.90 10.41
N LEU A 292 -16.50 -7.71 9.35
CA LEU A 292 -15.88 -7.46 8.05
C LEU A 292 -16.96 -7.03 7.07
N TYR A 293 -16.66 -6.02 6.26
CA TYR A 293 -17.59 -5.50 5.25
C TYR A 293 -17.07 -5.82 3.85
N ALA A 294 -17.99 -6.09 2.93
CA ALA A 294 -17.69 -6.33 1.52
C ALA A 294 -18.70 -5.60 0.64
N LEU A 295 -18.25 -5.15 -0.52
CA LEU A 295 -19.04 -4.55 -1.58
C LEU A 295 -18.90 -5.38 -2.85
N GLU A 296 -20.01 -5.75 -3.48
CA GLU A 296 -20.02 -6.28 -4.83
C GLU A 296 -19.94 -5.14 -5.86
N HIS A 297 -19.40 -5.42 -7.04
CA HIS A 297 -19.41 -4.48 -8.16
C HIS A 297 -20.84 -4.03 -8.55
N SER A 298 -21.85 -4.84 -8.26
CA SER A 298 -23.27 -4.50 -8.43
C SER A 298 -23.81 -3.47 -7.43
N GLY A 299 -23.04 -3.12 -6.40
CA GLY A 299 -23.46 -2.24 -5.31
C GLY A 299 -24.13 -2.94 -4.13
N ARG A 300 -24.22 -4.28 -4.12
CA ARG A 300 -24.70 -5.02 -2.95
C ARG A 300 -23.65 -4.99 -1.85
N ARG A 301 -24.07 -4.73 -0.60
CA ARG A 301 -23.20 -4.66 0.57
C ARG A 301 -23.46 -5.82 1.51
N TRP A 302 -22.39 -6.30 2.14
CA TRP A 302 -22.42 -7.43 3.05
C TRP A 302 -21.69 -7.12 4.34
N ARG A 303 -22.21 -7.62 5.46
CA ARG A 303 -21.54 -7.65 6.75
C ARG A 303 -21.34 -9.09 7.19
N TYR A 304 -20.12 -9.43 7.51
CA TYR A 304 -19.71 -10.73 8.04
C TYR A 304 -19.37 -10.56 9.53
N ASP A 305 -20.08 -11.25 10.40
CA ASP A 305 -19.73 -11.36 11.81
C ASP A 305 -18.69 -12.48 11.97
N LEU A 306 -17.43 -12.09 12.22
CA LEU A 306 -16.30 -13.00 12.31
C LEU A 306 -16.35 -13.85 13.58
N ALA A 307 -16.95 -13.32 14.67
CA ALA A 307 -17.08 -14.03 15.93
C ALA A 307 -18.22 -15.07 15.89
N ALA A 308 -19.35 -14.71 15.29
CA ALA A 308 -20.52 -15.57 15.19
C ALA A 308 -20.53 -16.46 13.95
N SER A 309 -19.61 -16.23 12.98
CA SER A 309 -19.57 -16.87 11.66
C SER A 309 -20.91 -16.76 10.92
N THR A 310 -21.49 -15.56 10.90
CA THR A 310 -22.75 -15.28 10.20
C THR A 310 -22.56 -14.15 9.18
N VAL A 311 -23.47 -14.12 8.19
CA VAL A 311 -23.47 -13.11 7.14
C VAL A 311 -24.83 -12.43 7.05
N GLU A 312 -24.82 -11.12 6.80
CA GLU A 312 -26.00 -10.30 6.61
C GLU A 312 -25.82 -9.44 5.36
N GLU A 313 -26.84 -9.42 4.50
CA GLU A 313 -26.93 -8.46 3.41
C GLU A 313 -27.44 -7.13 3.94
N LEU A 314 -26.69 -6.06 3.69
CA LEU A 314 -27.05 -4.69 4.04
C LEU A 314 -27.85 -4.03 2.90
N GLU A 315 -28.42 -2.85 3.16
CA GLU A 315 -29.04 -2.06 2.11
C GLU A 315 -28.04 -1.79 0.99
N SER A 316 -28.44 -2.05 -0.25
CA SER A 316 -27.59 -1.85 -1.43
C SER A 316 -27.29 -0.38 -1.66
N MET A 317 -26.16 -0.12 -2.30
CA MET A 317 -25.82 1.19 -2.81
C MET A 317 -26.86 1.68 -3.83
N PRO A 318 -26.98 3.01 -4.05
CA PRO A 318 -27.80 3.54 -5.13
C PRO A 318 -27.42 2.90 -6.47
N ALA A 319 -28.41 2.65 -7.31
CA ALA A 319 -28.14 2.10 -8.64
C ALA A 319 -27.37 3.12 -9.48
N VAL A 320 -26.24 2.70 -10.06
CA VAL A 320 -25.42 3.46 -11.00
C VAL A 320 -25.44 2.78 -12.38
N GLU A 321 -25.18 3.55 -13.43
CA GLU A 321 -24.97 2.97 -14.77
C GLU A 321 -23.55 2.44 -14.87
N GLY A 322 -23.24 1.29 -14.26
CA GLY A 322 -21.92 0.68 -14.28
C GLY A 322 -21.60 -0.08 -13.02
N ASP A 323 -20.34 -0.40 -12.85
CA ASP A 323 -19.86 -1.18 -11.74
C ASP A 323 -19.20 -0.28 -10.68
N TYR A 324 -19.42 -0.60 -9.41
CA TYR A 324 -18.66 -0.04 -8.29
C TYR A 324 -17.28 -0.69 -8.21
N TRP A 325 -16.27 0.12 -7.95
CA TRP A 325 -14.90 -0.31 -7.74
C TRP A 325 -14.36 0.33 -6.45
N ILE A 326 -13.61 -0.43 -5.67
CA ILE A 326 -12.85 0.05 -4.53
C ILE A 326 -11.37 -0.24 -4.84
N TYR A 327 -10.48 0.72 -4.58
CA TYR A 327 -9.07 0.56 -4.90
C TYR A 327 -8.10 1.04 -3.83
N ASP A 328 -8.59 1.74 -2.80
CA ASP A 328 -7.74 2.20 -1.70
C ASP A 328 -8.11 1.53 -0.38
N GLU A 329 -7.15 1.50 0.52
CA GLU A 329 -7.33 0.96 1.86
C GLU A 329 -8.36 1.73 2.67
N PRO A 330 -9.04 1.03 3.59
CA PRO A 330 -10.05 1.64 4.40
C PRO A 330 -9.48 2.57 5.47
N TYR A 331 -10.22 3.64 5.77
CA TYR A 331 -10.17 4.35 7.03
C TYR A 331 -11.38 3.94 7.87
N GLY A 332 -11.19 3.10 8.87
CA GLY A 332 -12.29 2.44 9.57
C GLY A 332 -13.13 1.60 8.58
N THR A 333 -14.39 1.98 8.39
CA THR A 333 -15.30 1.37 7.40
C THR A 333 -15.45 2.19 6.11
N TRP A 334 -14.75 3.32 6.00
CA TRP A 334 -14.71 4.13 4.80
C TRP A 334 -13.70 3.60 3.80
N VAL A 335 -14.07 3.60 2.54
CA VAL A 335 -13.23 3.17 1.42
C VAL A 335 -13.29 4.22 0.31
N THR A 336 -12.24 4.31 -0.49
CA THR A 336 -12.22 5.13 -1.70
C THR A 336 -12.54 4.26 -2.90
N GLY A 337 -13.37 4.73 -3.78
CA GLY A 337 -13.76 3.99 -4.96
C GLY A 337 -14.13 4.88 -6.14
N SER A 338 -14.50 4.23 -7.23
CA SER A 338 -15.07 4.88 -8.39
C SER A 338 -16.17 4.03 -9.00
N TYR A 339 -17.04 4.66 -9.77
CA TYR A 339 -17.93 3.96 -10.68
C TYR A 339 -17.79 4.54 -12.10
N PHE A 340 -17.95 3.66 -13.09
CA PHE A 340 -17.90 4.03 -14.47
C PHE A 340 -19.30 4.10 -15.05
N THR A 341 -19.59 5.19 -15.77
CA THR A 341 -20.80 5.27 -16.57
C THR A 341 -20.50 4.69 -17.97
N PRO A 342 -21.19 3.64 -18.43
CA PRO A 342 -20.95 3.05 -19.73
C PRO A 342 -21.04 4.09 -20.85
N GLY A 343 -20.02 4.12 -21.72
CA GLY A 343 -19.93 5.06 -22.83
C GLY A 343 -19.36 6.44 -22.51
N GLN A 344 -19.00 6.69 -21.26
CA GLN A 344 -18.20 7.83 -20.85
C GLN A 344 -16.77 7.36 -20.58
N ASP A 345 -15.77 8.16 -20.98
CA ASP A 345 -14.36 7.90 -20.63
C ASP A 345 -14.03 8.37 -19.20
N ASP A 346 -14.98 9.03 -18.55
CA ASP A 346 -14.86 9.57 -17.21
C ASP A 346 -15.45 8.62 -16.17
N TYR A 347 -14.88 8.61 -14.99
CA TYR A 347 -15.38 7.91 -13.80
C TYR A 347 -15.57 8.91 -12.67
N THR A 348 -16.56 8.63 -11.81
CA THR A 348 -16.79 9.41 -10.58
C THR A 348 -16.07 8.76 -9.43
N GLU A 349 -15.20 9.49 -8.76
CA GLU A 349 -14.52 9.05 -7.54
C GLU A 349 -15.34 9.46 -6.31
N TYR A 350 -15.34 8.60 -5.28
CA TYR A 350 -16.11 8.81 -4.06
C TYR A 350 -15.42 8.20 -2.83
N TRP A 351 -15.87 8.63 -1.67
CA TRP A 351 -15.66 7.94 -0.40
C TRP A 351 -16.97 7.32 0.06
N LEU A 352 -16.92 6.08 0.52
CA LEU A 352 -18.08 5.30 0.89
C LEU A 352 -17.86 4.62 2.22
N ASN A 353 -18.80 4.76 3.14
CA ASN A 353 -18.86 3.99 4.38
C ASN A 353 -19.61 2.67 4.14
N LEU A 354 -18.89 1.55 4.14
CA LEU A 354 -19.52 0.24 3.89
C LEU A 354 -20.45 -0.23 5.01
N ALA A 355 -20.33 0.32 6.23
CA ALA A 355 -21.18 -0.08 7.35
C ALA A 355 -22.60 0.49 7.25
N ASP A 356 -22.75 1.75 6.90
CA ASP A 356 -24.04 2.44 6.88
C ASP A 356 -24.48 2.96 5.51
N GLY A 357 -23.59 2.94 4.51
CA GLY A 357 -23.84 3.45 3.17
C GLY A 357 -23.72 4.95 3.03
N SER A 358 -23.17 5.64 4.03
CA SER A 358 -22.85 7.07 3.94
C SER A 358 -21.87 7.30 2.79
N TYR A 359 -22.06 8.40 2.08
CA TYR A 359 -21.41 8.67 0.83
C TYR A 359 -20.90 10.10 0.79
N LEU A 360 -19.68 10.29 0.33
CA LEU A 360 -19.03 11.58 0.17
C LEU A 360 -18.40 11.67 -1.21
N GLU A 361 -18.71 12.73 -1.96
CA GLU A 361 -18.01 13.13 -3.18
C GLU A 361 -17.16 14.37 -2.86
N PRO A 362 -15.88 14.23 -2.52
CA PRO A 362 -15.03 15.38 -2.32
C PRO A 362 -14.91 16.19 -3.63
N GLN A 363 -14.77 17.51 -3.52
CA GLN A 363 -14.52 18.31 -4.70
C GLN A 363 -13.16 17.96 -5.28
N PRO A 364 -13.06 17.80 -6.61
CA PRO A 364 -11.77 17.59 -7.26
C PRO A 364 -10.80 18.72 -6.94
N THR A 365 -9.56 18.37 -6.61
CA THR A 365 -8.52 19.35 -6.24
C THR A 365 -7.46 19.52 -7.31
N TRP A 366 -7.38 18.62 -8.29
CA TRP A 366 -6.50 18.78 -9.45
C TRP A 366 -7.07 18.08 -10.69
N LEU A 367 -6.44 18.30 -11.83
CA LEU A 367 -6.73 17.60 -13.07
C LEU A 367 -5.57 16.65 -13.39
N LYS A 368 -5.85 15.40 -13.72
CA LYS A 368 -4.87 14.48 -14.28
C LYS A 368 -4.49 14.92 -15.70
N ALA A 369 -3.36 14.45 -16.23
CA ALA A 369 -2.78 14.84 -17.52
C ALA A 369 -3.76 14.80 -18.73
N GLU A 370 -4.85 14.06 -18.65
CA GLU A 370 -5.91 13.98 -19.66
C GLU A 370 -7.14 14.83 -19.30
N CYS A 371 -6.97 15.80 -18.40
CA CYS A 371 -8.03 16.66 -17.86
C CYS A 371 -9.10 15.93 -17.04
N VAL A 372 -8.81 14.74 -16.54
CA VAL A 372 -9.71 14.01 -15.66
C VAL A 372 -9.63 14.60 -14.25
N PRO A 373 -10.75 15.08 -13.69
CA PRO A 373 -10.79 15.58 -12.31
C PRO A 373 -10.43 14.48 -11.31
N ARG A 374 -9.62 14.80 -10.31
CA ARG A 374 -9.21 13.88 -9.25
C ARG A 374 -9.58 14.43 -7.89
N ILE A 375 -10.14 13.59 -7.04
CA ILE A 375 -10.40 13.91 -5.64
C ILE A 375 -9.16 13.66 -4.79
N PRO A 376 -9.09 14.26 -3.58
CA PRO A 376 -8.05 13.91 -2.61
C PRO A 376 -8.10 12.42 -2.24
N TYR A 377 -6.94 11.77 -2.17
CA TYR A 377 -6.84 10.38 -1.74
C TYR A 377 -5.89 10.21 -0.55
N MET A 378 -6.14 9.20 0.27
CA MET A 378 -5.40 8.95 1.50
C MET A 378 -4.02 8.34 1.19
N ILE A 379 -2.98 8.96 1.75
CA ILE A 379 -1.62 8.41 1.77
C ILE A 379 -1.42 7.57 3.04
N ALA A 380 -1.89 8.10 4.18
CA ALA A 380 -1.76 7.40 5.45
C ALA A 380 -2.83 7.85 6.44
N ASP A 381 -3.24 6.91 7.28
CA ASP A 381 -3.99 7.13 8.51
C ASP A 381 -2.98 7.38 9.64
N LEU A 382 -3.05 8.57 10.24
CA LEU A 382 -2.20 9.00 11.37
C LEU A 382 -3.00 9.02 12.70
N GLY A 383 -4.10 8.26 12.76
CA GLY A 383 -5.06 8.23 13.84
C GLY A 383 -6.19 9.23 13.63
N ASP A 384 -6.23 10.32 14.40
CA ASP A 384 -7.28 11.34 14.24
C ASP A 384 -7.03 12.29 13.04
N THR A 385 -5.92 12.11 12.33
CA THR A 385 -5.51 12.96 11.21
C THR A 385 -5.19 12.09 9.98
N LEU A 386 -5.67 12.51 8.82
CA LEU A 386 -5.34 11.89 7.54
C LEU A 386 -4.21 12.68 6.86
N LEU A 387 -3.21 11.97 6.35
CA LEU A 387 -2.26 12.49 5.37
C LEU A 387 -2.82 12.21 3.98
N MET A 388 -3.09 13.25 3.22
CA MET A 388 -3.78 13.19 1.94
C MET A 388 -2.90 13.76 0.82
N ALA A 389 -2.96 13.15 -0.36
CA ALA A 389 -2.57 13.83 -1.59
C ALA A 389 -3.74 14.73 -2.00
N VAL A 390 -3.50 16.03 -1.99
CA VAL A 390 -4.55 17.05 -2.17
C VAL A 390 -4.37 17.87 -3.44
N GLY A 391 -3.35 17.57 -4.22
CA GLY A 391 -3.06 18.26 -5.47
C GLY A 391 -1.91 17.61 -6.22
N CYS A 392 -1.66 18.13 -7.41
CA CYS A 392 -0.56 17.67 -8.25
C CYS A 392 -0.05 18.84 -9.10
N GLN A 393 1.27 18.98 -9.16
CA GLN A 393 1.94 19.88 -10.07
C GLN A 393 2.60 19.07 -11.19
N TYR A 394 2.14 19.26 -12.42
CA TYR A 394 2.72 18.62 -13.59
C TYR A 394 3.94 19.37 -14.08
N TYR A 395 4.94 18.64 -14.53
CA TYR A 395 6.14 19.19 -15.16
C TYR A 395 6.70 18.19 -16.18
N ASP A 396 7.37 18.74 -17.21
CA ASP A 396 8.03 17.90 -18.20
C ASP A 396 9.43 17.53 -17.71
N THR A 397 9.75 16.25 -17.85
CA THR A 397 11.10 15.73 -17.62
C THR A 397 11.57 14.95 -18.84
N SER A 398 12.89 14.79 -18.97
CA SER A 398 13.48 14.08 -20.09
C SER A 398 14.34 12.93 -19.59
N THR A 399 14.27 11.80 -20.26
CA THR A 399 15.15 10.66 -20.01
C THR A 399 15.64 10.08 -21.31
N THR A 400 16.63 9.19 -21.24
CA THR A 400 17.14 8.46 -22.39
C THR A 400 16.51 7.09 -22.44
N GLY A 401 15.86 6.76 -23.54
CA GLY A 401 15.28 5.45 -23.78
C GLY A 401 16.31 4.34 -23.92
N GLN A 402 15.86 3.10 -23.93
CA GLN A 402 16.73 1.93 -24.15
C GLN A 402 17.41 1.94 -25.53
N ASP A 403 16.84 2.67 -26.47
CA ASP A 403 17.39 2.92 -27.81
C ASP A 403 18.43 4.04 -27.86
N GLY A 404 18.75 4.65 -26.71
CA GLY A 404 19.68 5.77 -26.58
C GLY A 404 19.11 7.11 -27.03
N GLN A 405 17.83 7.21 -27.39
CA GLN A 405 17.20 8.45 -27.78
C GLN A 405 16.62 9.19 -26.59
N PRO A 406 16.77 10.53 -26.49
CA PRO A 406 16.10 11.31 -25.48
C PRO A 406 14.60 11.37 -25.79
N TYR A 407 13.76 11.17 -24.79
CA TYR A 407 12.33 11.43 -24.85
C TYR A 407 11.88 12.25 -23.65
N THR A 408 10.90 13.11 -23.89
CA THR A 408 10.28 13.96 -22.86
C THR A 408 8.94 13.39 -22.52
N PHE A 409 8.63 13.32 -21.24
CA PHE A 409 7.32 12.92 -20.73
C PHE A 409 6.90 13.84 -19.59
N THR A 410 5.59 14.04 -19.47
CA THR A 410 5.01 14.78 -18.36
C THR A 410 4.89 13.85 -17.15
N THR A 411 5.43 14.29 -16.04
CA THR A 411 5.27 13.65 -14.73
C THR A 411 4.58 14.60 -13.76
N CYS A 412 4.27 14.13 -12.55
CA CYS A 412 3.64 14.97 -11.55
C CYS A 412 4.39 14.91 -10.21
N ARG A 413 4.26 15.99 -9.46
CA ARG A 413 4.64 16.09 -8.07
C ARG A 413 3.39 16.27 -7.26
N PHE A 414 3.12 15.38 -6.32
CA PHE A 414 1.97 15.50 -5.45
C PHE A 414 2.14 16.63 -4.42
N ILE A 415 1.03 17.24 -4.08
CA ILE A 415 0.91 18.22 -3.00
C ILE A 415 0.17 17.51 -1.88
N TYR A 416 0.74 17.54 -0.69
CA TYR A 416 0.18 16.83 0.47
C TYR A 416 -0.38 17.80 1.49
N GLY A 417 -1.40 17.33 2.20
CA GLY A 417 -2.04 18.07 3.27
C GLY A 417 -2.47 17.15 4.40
N LEU A 418 -2.53 17.71 5.60
CA LEU A 418 -3.07 17.07 6.79
C LEU A 418 -4.46 17.63 7.06
N ILE A 419 -5.39 16.75 7.44
CA ILE A 419 -6.74 17.14 7.87
C ILE A 419 -7.22 16.21 8.99
N PRO A 420 -7.91 16.73 10.03
CA PRO A 420 -8.63 15.87 10.95
C PRO A 420 -9.61 14.96 10.17
N ALA A 421 -9.62 13.67 10.49
CA ALA A 421 -10.45 12.72 9.76
C ALA A 421 -11.94 13.05 9.86
N GLU A 422 -12.41 13.49 11.04
CA GLU A 422 -13.80 13.90 11.25
C GLU A 422 -14.19 15.10 10.38
N ASP A 423 -13.29 16.07 10.21
CA ASP A 423 -13.52 17.25 9.36
C ASP A 423 -13.64 16.86 7.89
N PHE A 424 -12.73 15.98 7.42
CA PHE A 424 -12.77 15.48 6.05
C PHE A 424 -14.06 14.73 5.76
N LEU A 425 -14.44 13.79 6.65
CA LEU A 425 -15.67 13.01 6.51
C LEU A 425 -16.95 13.85 6.66
N ALA A 426 -16.84 15.03 7.29
CA ALA A 426 -17.90 16.05 7.29
C ALA A 426 -17.92 16.93 6.02
N GLY A 427 -17.05 16.65 5.04
CA GLY A 427 -16.97 17.36 3.76
C GLY A 427 -16.06 18.59 3.75
N SER A 428 -15.27 18.81 4.80
CA SER A 428 -14.27 19.89 4.83
C SER A 428 -13.08 19.50 3.94
N GLN A 429 -12.49 20.53 3.29
CA GLN A 429 -11.24 20.41 2.52
C GLN A 429 -10.23 21.48 2.97
N ASN A 430 -10.20 21.78 4.27
CA ASN A 430 -9.29 22.76 4.86
C ASN A 430 -8.01 22.03 5.33
N TRP A 431 -7.07 21.87 4.44
CA TRP A 431 -5.81 21.20 4.67
C TRP A 431 -4.79 22.05 5.41
N THR A 432 -4.04 21.46 6.34
CA THR A 432 -2.74 21.98 6.78
C THR A 432 -1.70 21.51 5.78
N PRO A 433 -1.00 22.41 5.06
CA PRO A 433 -0.02 22.04 4.06
C PRO A 433 1.13 21.23 4.67
N VAL A 434 1.59 20.19 3.98
CA VAL A 434 2.81 19.46 4.32
C VAL A 434 3.99 20.13 3.63
N THR A 435 5.05 20.37 4.39
CA THR A 435 6.31 20.91 3.87
C THR A 435 7.34 19.79 3.79
N LEU A 436 7.71 19.41 2.57
CA LEU A 436 8.66 18.35 2.28
C LEU A 436 10.09 18.88 2.25
N LEU A 437 11.08 18.03 2.56
CA LEU A 437 12.51 18.24 2.36
C LEU A 437 12.88 18.19 0.87
N GLY A 438 12.15 17.38 0.13
CA GLY A 438 12.33 17.18 -1.31
C GLY A 438 11.04 17.42 -2.08
N ASN A 439 10.85 16.61 -3.10
CA ASN A 439 9.81 16.82 -4.09
C ASN A 439 8.62 15.87 -3.96
N ASP A 440 8.76 14.76 -3.23
CA ASP A 440 7.72 13.74 -3.09
C ASP A 440 7.89 12.93 -1.80
N LEU A 441 6.79 12.24 -1.34
CA LEU A 441 6.80 11.32 -0.19
C LEU A 441 7.14 9.90 -0.62
#